data_ad97843a8f8f8a5dd24a244990aca9ab
#
_entry.id   ad97843a8f8f8a5dd24a244990aca9ab
#
_cell.length_a   1.000
_cell.length_b   1.000
_cell.length_c   1.000
_cell.angle_alpha   90.00
_cell.angle_beta   90.00
_cell.angle_gamma   90.00
#
_symmetry.space_group_name_H-M   'P 1'
#
loop_
_entity.id
_entity.type
_entity.pdbx_description
1 polymer ?
#
loop_
_entity_poly.entity_id
_entity_poly.type
_entity_poly.pdbx_seq_one_letter_code
_entity_poly.pdbx_strand_id
1 'polypeptide(L)'
;MHCCFGGTNGMLVLWARRPEHSFDLTSWIRRGLRFCLSFFSIKSVARRPVFYTGLLTLSAVLAAGTAEVRQVAAQDIPKSLRPTGAEEAIRATKNNWTVGVVGGLIDGTYMRFAVELASALDDGDNLRILPIVSFGAASNLDDLLYLRGIDVAVTQSDVFEYFRTVRKTPNLNKRVSYVIRLPVSEVHVLARDDIASIEDLRGKKVNLGPDGSASSLTGSIIFQRLGIPIQQTNFNNETAFAKLKTGELSALVRVVGKPVDALVKIPPNSGLHLISVPFSKKFSDYYTLGEFSSQEYPTLLSPGQQIDTIAVPAVLAVFNWDPNKDRYRRVRRFVERLFDNWSKFQEPPFHPKWRDVNLAATVPGWTRFSVAEEMLQRLAKKDLTSQQALKRDFATFLDQSGSDARRLTDAERENLFRNFMLWRQAHTNE
;
A
#
# COMPACT_ATOMS: atom_id res chain seq x y z
N MET A 1 -58.79 37.40 -5.66
CA MET A 1 -58.78 38.27 -4.45
C MET A 1 -57.82 37.66 -3.43
N HIS A 2 -56.83 38.44 -3.08
CA HIS A 2 -55.87 38.30 -1.97
C HIS A 2 -54.74 37.30 -2.05
N CYS A 3 -53.56 37.91 -2.29
CA CYS A 3 -52.19 37.51 -1.95
C CYS A 3 -52.05 37.20 -0.44
N CYS A 4 -51.12 36.31 -0.10
CA CYS A 4 -50.10 36.62 0.89
C CYS A 4 -48.88 35.73 0.72
N PHE A 5 -47.73 36.38 0.74
CA PHE A 5 -46.35 35.91 0.70
C PHE A 5 -45.94 35.08 1.92
N GLY A 6 -45.06 34.12 1.76
CA GLY A 6 -44.31 33.48 2.84
C GLY A 6 -43.15 32.70 2.26
N GLY A 7 -41.97 33.35 2.15
CA GLY A 7 -40.75 32.72 1.65
C GLY A 7 -40.07 31.85 2.71
N THR A 8 -39.47 30.76 2.27
CA THR A 8 -38.34 30.13 2.98
C THR A 8 -37.33 29.61 1.97
N ASN A 9 -36.10 29.98 2.21
CA ASN A 9 -34.88 29.69 1.43
C ASN A 9 -34.69 28.17 1.25
N GLY A 10 -34.86 27.70 0.02
CA GLY A 10 -34.35 26.40 -0.40
C GLY A 10 -32.95 26.56 -0.94
N MET A 11 -31.97 26.20 -0.17
CA MET A 11 -30.56 26.16 -0.56
C MET A 11 -30.35 24.94 -1.48
N LEU A 12 -30.30 25.17 -2.77
CA LEU A 12 -29.94 24.16 -3.78
C LEU A 12 -28.47 23.85 -3.62
N VAL A 13 -28.15 22.70 -3.04
CA VAL A 13 -26.79 22.16 -3.05
C VAL A 13 -26.54 21.56 -4.43
N LEU A 14 -25.94 22.33 -5.32
CA LEU A 14 -25.39 21.85 -6.57
C LEU A 14 -24.17 20.97 -6.26
N TRP A 15 -24.31 19.67 -6.44
CA TRP A 15 -23.22 18.73 -6.54
C TRP A 15 -22.37 19.08 -7.78
N ALA A 16 -21.28 19.78 -7.59
CA ALA A 16 -20.28 19.96 -8.64
C ALA A 16 -19.55 18.64 -8.88
N ARG A 17 -20.03 17.88 -9.87
CA ARG A 17 -19.20 16.84 -10.52
C ARG A 17 -17.98 17.53 -11.12
N ARG A 18 -16.78 17.19 -10.67
CA ARG A 18 -15.55 17.55 -11.37
C ARG A 18 -15.56 16.84 -12.73
N PRO A 19 -15.43 17.57 -13.85
CA PRO A 19 -15.22 16.91 -15.14
C PRO A 19 -13.75 16.49 -15.23
N GLU A 20 -13.52 15.21 -15.40
CA GLU A 20 -12.25 14.69 -15.93
C GLU A 20 -12.20 14.99 -17.43
N HIS A 21 -11.79 16.17 -17.80
CA HIS A 21 -11.32 16.44 -19.16
C HIS A 21 -10.14 17.40 -19.10
N SER A 22 -9.04 16.93 -19.67
CA SER A 22 -7.86 17.73 -19.97
C SER A 22 -8.29 19.02 -20.66
N PHE A 23 -7.96 20.15 -20.07
CA PHE A 23 -8.26 21.47 -20.61
C PHE A 23 -7.40 21.70 -21.86
N ASP A 24 -7.96 21.43 -23.04
CA ASP A 24 -7.32 21.77 -24.31
C ASP A 24 -7.46 23.27 -24.57
N LEU A 25 -6.44 24.00 -24.15
CA LEU A 25 -6.32 25.44 -24.29
C LEU A 25 -6.41 25.88 -25.76
N THR A 26 -6.05 24.99 -26.71
CA THR A 26 -6.05 25.31 -28.15
C THR A 26 -7.45 25.33 -28.72
N SER A 27 -8.37 24.54 -28.19
CA SER A 27 -9.77 24.51 -28.60
C SER A 27 -10.54 25.77 -28.15
N TRP A 28 -10.17 26.32 -26.99
CA TRP A 28 -10.79 27.52 -26.44
C TRP A 28 -10.36 28.78 -27.21
N ILE A 29 -9.09 28.87 -27.59
CA ILE A 29 -8.56 29.98 -28.42
C ILE A 29 -9.20 29.99 -29.81
N ARG A 30 -9.42 28.81 -30.43
CA ARG A 30 -10.09 28.74 -31.75
C ARG A 30 -11.57 29.11 -31.70
N ARG A 31 -12.28 28.88 -30.59
CA ARG A 31 -13.69 29.31 -30.43
C ARG A 31 -13.80 30.81 -30.14
N GLY A 32 -12.88 31.39 -29.35
CA GLY A 32 -12.83 32.83 -29.08
C GLY A 32 -12.57 33.66 -30.33
N LEU A 33 -11.66 33.22 -31.20
CA LEU A 33 -11.35 33.89 -32.47
C LEU A 33 -12.51 33.85 -33.50
N ARG A 34 -13.32 32.80 -33.50
CA ARG A 34 -14.50 32.74 -34.38
C ARG A 34 -15.64 33.65 -33.91
N PHE A 35 -15.76 33.93 -32.62
CA PHE A 35 -16.78 34.82 -32.09
C PHE A 35 -16.45 36.29 -32.31
N CYS A 36 -15.17 36.66 -32.33
CA CYS A 36 -14.75 38.05 -32.66
C CYS A 36 -14.86 38.39 -34.14
N LEU A 37 -14.76 37.41 -35.04
CA LEU A 37 -14.82 37.66 -36.49
C LEU A 37 -16.26 37.78 -37.04
N SER A 38 -17.28 37.38 -36.31
CA SER A 38 -18.69 37.43 -36.73
C SER A 38 -19.39 38.77 -36.40
N PHE A 39 -18.77 39.65 -35.65
CA PHE A 39 -19.37 40.94 -35.27
C PHE A 39 -18.87 42.17 -36.05
N PHE A 40 -17.97 42.03 -37.01
CA PHE A 40 -17.49 43.15 -37.83
C PHE A 40 -17.87 42.97 -39.29
N SER A 41 -19.18 43.17 -39.57
CA SER A 41 -19.67 43.51 -40.91
C SER A 41 -20.04 45.00 -40.89
N ILE A 42 -19.06 45.87 -41.09
CA ILE A 42 -19.30 47.31 -41.26
C ILE A 42 -19.14 47.67 -42.70
N LYS A 43 -20.27 48.11 -43.26
CA LYS A 43 -20.32 48.77 -44.56
C LYS A 43 -19.44 50.01 -44.57
N SER A 44 -18.72 50.15 -45.66
CA SER A 44 -17.85 51.27 -46.05
C SER A 44 -18.35 52.69 -45.65
N VAL A 45 -17.55 53.37 -44.87
CA VAL A 45 -17.47 54.89 -44.97
C VAL A 45 -15.99 55.28 -44.82
N ALA A 46 -15.51 55.92 -45.86
CA ALA A 46 -14.17 56.44 -45.96
C ALA A 46 -13.90 57.61 -44.98
N ARG A 47 -12.64 57.80 -44.62
CA ARG A 47 -11.95 58.89 -43.98
C ARG A 47 -11.69 58.84 -42.50
N ARG A 48 -10.46 58.38 -42.13
CA ARG A 48 -9.43 59.07 -41.33
C ARG A 48 -8.34 58.11 -40.87
N PRO A 49 -7.05 58.44 -40.94
CA PRO A 49 -5.92 57.48 -40.73
C PRO A 49 -5.43 57.36 -39.27
N VAL A 50 -6.30 57.55 -38.27
CA VAL A 50 -5.88 57.55 -36.85
C VAL A 50 -6.11 56.18 -36.14
N PHE A 51 -6.79 55.22 -36.78
CA PHE A 51 -7.14 53.96 -36.15
C PHE A 51 -6.12 52.83 -36.33
N TYR A 52 -5.12 52.97 -37.19
CA TYR A 52 -4.15 51.93 -37.46
C TYR A 52 -3.00 51.83 -36.46
N THR A 53 -2.69 52.87 -35.73
CA THR A 53 -1.63 52.87 -34.71
C THR A 53 -2.05 52.14 -33.42
N GLY A 54 -3.33 52.14 -33.06
CA GLY A 54 -3.83 51.44 -31.88
C GLY A 54 -3.90 49.91 -32.02
N LEU A 55 -4.13 49.43 -33.26
CA LEU A 55 -4.25 47.96 -33.50
C LEU A 55 -2.87 47.27 -33.53
N LEU A 56 -1.86 47.97 -34.00
CA LEU A 56 -0.47 47.47 -34.04
C LEU A 56 0.18 47.44 -32.65
N THR A 57 -0.18 48.38 -31.77
CA THR A 57 0.32 48.40 -30.39
C THR A 57 -0.34 47.31 -29.55
N LEU A 58 -1.62 46.97 -29.75
CA LEU A 58 -2.29 45.89 -29.04
C LEU A 58 -1.77 44.52 -29.48
N SER A 59 -1.43 44.35 -30.75
CA SER A 59 -0.81 43.13 -31.27
C SER A 59 0.62 42.93 -30.79
N ALA A 60 1.38 44.03 -30.61
CA ALA A 60 2.75 43.97 -30.08
C ALA A 60 2.78 43.66 -28.58
N VAL A 61 1.81 44.14 -27.78
CA VAL A 61 1.69 43.84 -26.35
C VAL A 61 1.24 42.37 -26.13
N LEU A 62 0.35 41.83 -26.99
CA LEU A 62 -0.04 40.42 -26.94
C LEU A 62 1.10 39.48 -27.39
N ALA A 63 1.93 39.89 -28.34
CA ALA A 63 3.11 39.15 -28.78
C ALA A 63 4.26 39.19 -27.75
N ALA A 64 4.41 40.29 -27.02
CA ALA A 64 5.39 40.40 -25.94
C ALA A 64 4.96 39.63 -24.68
N GLY A 65 3.65 39.53 -24.38
CA GLY A 65 3.12 38.74 -23.27
C GLY A 65 3.19 37.23 -23.48
N THR A 66 3.29 36.74 -24.72
CA THR A 66 3.45 35.31 -25.00
C THR A 66 4.90 34.84 -25.06
N ALA A 67 5.86 35.76 -25.08
CA ALA A 67 7.29 35.43 -25.09
C ALA A 67 7.88 35.17 -23.71
N GLU A 68 7.14 35.41 -22.61
CA GLU A 68 7.60 35.17 -21.23
C GLU A 68 6.92 34.02 -20.51
N VAL A 69 6.17 33.15 -21.17
CA VAL A 69 6.01 31.79 -20.70
C VAL A 69 7.24 30.98 -21.15
N ARG A 70 8.44 31.50 -20.85
CA ARG A 70 9.62 30.69 -20.72
C ARG A 70 9.29 29.67 -19.66
N GLN A 71 9.29 28.40 -20.06
CA GLN A 71 9.56 27.28 -19.15
C GLN A 71 10.42 27.83 -18.01
N VAL A 72 9.95 27.67 -16.77
CA VAL A 72 10.83 27.68 -15.59
C VAL A 72 11.77 26.50 -15.84
N ALA A 73 12.78 26.72 -16.66
CA ALA A 73 13.93 25.86 -16.79
C ALA A 73 14.39 25.63 -15.35
N ALA A 74 14.59 24.39 -14.95
CA ALA A 74 15.16 24.04 -13.67
C ALA A 74 16.25 25.07 -13.38
N GLN A 75 16.06 25.87 -12.32
CA GLN A 75 16.93 27.00 -12.00
C GLN A 75 18.35 26.47 -12.09
N ASP A 76 19.14 26.99 -13.04
CA ASP A 76 20.51 26.57 -13.22
C ASP A 76 21.23 26.80 -11.92
N ILE A 77 21.56 25.71 -11.23
CA ILE A 77 22.37 25.77 -10.01
C ILE A 77 23.61 26.57 -10.34
N PRO A 78 23.87 27.67 -9.61
CA PRO A 78 25.05 28.52 -9.84
C PRO A 78 26.30 27.64 -9.92
N LYS A 79 27.23 27.95 -10.83
CA LYS A 79 28.45 27.15 -11.04
C LYS A 79 29.22 26.90 -9.74
N SER A 80 29.19 27.84 -8.79
CA SER A 80 29.79 27.73 -7.46
C SER A 80 29.10 26.72 -6.54
N LEU A 81 27.85 26.33 -6.83
CA LEU A 81 27.09 25.34 -6.06
C LEU A 81 26.96 24.00 -6.78
N ARG A 82 27.60 23.86 -7.95
CA ARG A 82 27.63 22.56 -8.65
C ARG A 82 28.57 21.61 -7.90
N PRO A 83 28.18 20.36 -7.67
CA PRO A 83 29.03 19.38 -7.01
C PRO A 83 30.40 19.30 -7.71
N THR A 84 31.46 19.22 -6.93
CA THR A 84 32.79 18.85 -7.42
C THR A 84 32.83 17.39 -7.86
N GLY A 85 33.85 16.98 -8.60
CA GLY A 85 33.96 15.57 -9.01
C GLY A 85 33.94 14.57 -7.84
N ALA A 86 34.52 14.96 -6.68
CA ALA A 86 34.47 14.15 -5.46
C ALA A 86 33.05 14.08 -4.87
N GLU A 87 32.35 15.20 -4.80
CA GLU A 87 30.95 15.25 -4.33
C GLU A 87 29.99 14.49 -5.24
N GLU A 88 30.20 14.57 -6.57
CA GLU A 88 29.40 13.81 -7.53
C GLU A 88 29.63 12.29 -7.36
N ALA A 89 30.85 11.85 -7.07
CA ALA A 89 31.13 10.44 -6.74
C ALA A 89 30.42 9.99 -5.45
N ILE A 90 30.45 10.82 -4.39
CA ILE A 90 29.70 10.55 -3.14
C ILE A 90 28.20 10.49 -3.41
N ARG A 91 27.66 11.45 -4.17
CA ARG A 91 26.26 11.50 -4.57
C ARG A 91 25.84 10.26 -5.35
N ALA A 92 26.66 9.83 -6.32
CA ALA A 92 26.41 8.62 -7.10
C ALA A 92 26.40 7.38 -6.20
N THR A 93 27.39 7.23 -5.31
CA THR A 93 27.45 6.12 -4.35
C THR A 93 26.22 6.07 -3.45
N LYS A 94 25.84 7.21 -2.86
CA LYS A 94 24.66 7.29 -1.98
C LYS A 94 23.34 6.95 -2.68
N ASN A 95 23.21 7.28 -3.97
CA ASN A 95 21.97 7.08 -4.71
C ASN A 95 21.89 5.76 -5.48
N ASN A 96 23.03 5.16 -5.84
CA ASN A 96 23.06 3.97 -6.70
C ASN A 96 22.27 2.80 -6.15
N TRP A 97 22.29 2.60 -4.84
CA TRP A 97 21.67 1.45 -4.17
C TRP A 97 20.59 1.85 -3.17
N THR A 98 20.05 3.05 -3.31
CA THR A 98 18.94 3.50 -2.45
C THR A 98 17.61 3.04 -3.02
N VAL A 99 16.80 2.39 -2.18
CA VAL A 99 15.46 1.87 -2.44
C VAL A 99 14.47 2.56 -1.53
N GLY A 100 13.47 3.24 -2.09
CA GLY A 100 12.36 3.82 -1.34
C GLY A 100 11.26 2.79 -1.13
N VAL A 101 10.90 2.53 0.12
CA VAL A 101 9.84 1.60 0.54
C VAL A 101 8.71 2.37 1.19
N VAL A 102 7.58 2.53 0.52
CA VAL A 102 6.43 3.23 1.08
C VAL A 102 5.58 2.28 1.93
N GLY A 103 5.37 2.64 3.20
CA GLY A 103 4.74 1.80 4.21
C GLY A 103 3.32 2.21 4.58
N GLY A 104 3.03 3.51 4.66
CA GLY A 104 1.71 4.01 5.06
C GLY A 104 1.72 4.89 6.30
N LEU A 105 0.64 4.87 7.06
CA LEU A 105 0.51 5.66 8.28
C LEU A 105 1.53 5.21 9.33
N ILE A 106 2.05 6.18 10.09
CA ILE A 106 3.14 5.96 11.06
C ILE A 106 2.77 4.97 12.17
N ASP A 107 1.50 4.89 12.55
CA ASP A 107 0.94 3.96 13.54
C ASP A 107 0.40 2.66 12.92
N GLY A 108 0.66 2.43 11.62
CA GLY A 108 0.18 1.27 10.88
C GLY A 108 1.21 0.14 10.77
N THR A 109 0.73 -1.10 10.71
CA THR A 109 1.57 -2.31 10.55
C THR A 109 2.44 -2.24 9.29
N TYR A 110 1.97 -1.62 8.21
CA TYR A 110 2.73 -1.52 6.96
C TYR A 110 3.96 -0.63 7.09
N MET A 111 3.84 0.48 7.85
CA MET A 111 5.01 1.30 8.15
C MET A 111 6.01 0.54 9.03
N ARG A 112 5.53 -0.24 9.99
CA ARG A 112 6.39 -1.11 10.79
C ARG A 112 7.13 -2.12 9.91
N PHE A 113 6.46 -2.78 8.96
CA PHE A 113 7.12 -3.66 8.00
C PHE A 113 8.18 -2.93 7.17
N ALA A 114 7.91 -1.72 6.68
CA ALA A 114 8.89 -0.94 5.94
C ALA A 114 10.14 -0.59 6.76
N VAL A 115 9.95 -0.23 8.04
CA VAL A 115 11.06 0.03 8.98
C VAL A 115 11.85 -1.25 9.29
N GLU A 116 11.17 -2.36 9.48
CA GLU A 116 11.79 -3.66 9.76
C GLU A 116 12.56 -4.18 8.55
N LEU A 117 12.05 -3.98 7.33
CA LEU A 117 12.80 -4.24 6.08
C LEU A 117 14.10 -3.42 6.02
N ALA A 118 14.04 -2.14 6.37
CA ALA A 118 15.23 -1.31 6.44
C ALA A 118 16.21 -1.82 7.51
N SER A 119 15.72 -2.12 8.71
CA SER A 119 16.56 -2.60 9.82
C SER A 119 17.27 -3.94 9.50
N ALA A 120 16.59 -4.85 8.78
CA ALA A 120 17.14 -6.17 8.49
C ALA A 120 18.08 -6.19 7.27
N LEU A 121 17.82 -5.34 6.27
CA LEU A 121 18.41 -5.47 4.94
C LEU A 121 19.34 -4.34 4.55
N ASP A 122 19.33 -3.17 5.26
CA ASP A 122 20.23 -2.05 4.98
C ASP A 122 21.69 -2.51 5.14
N ASP A 123 22.50 -2.20 4.13
CA ASP A 123 23.92 -2.54 4.05
C ASP A 123 24.73 -1.31 3.60
N GLY A 124 24.38 -0.15 4.12
CA GLY A 124 25.05 1.11 3.87
C GLY A 124 25.06 1.49 2.39
N ASP A 125 26.25 1.59 1.80
CA ASP A 125 26.40 2.01 0.41
C ASP A 125 26.09 0.89 -0.60
N ASN A 126 25.99 -0.37 -0.16
CA ASN A 126 25.65 -1.51 -1.02
C ASN A 126 24.14 -1.66 -1.21
N LEU A 127 23.34 -1.34 -0.21
CA LEU A 127 21.89 -1.28 -0.27
C LEU A 127 21.38 -0.40 0.88
N ARG A 128 20.79 0.73 0.54
CA ARG A 128 20.14 1.64 1.49
C ARG A 128 18.65 1.56 1.33
N ILE A 129 17.93 1.36 2.41
CA ILE A 129 16.47 1.28 2.39
C ILE A 129 15.90 2.47 3.16
N LEU A 130 15.04 3.25 2.50
CA LEU A 130 14.37 4.40 3.06
C LEU A 130 12.90 4.08 3.28
N PRO A 131 12.46 3.85 4.54
CA PRO A 131 11.05 3.74 4.87
C PRO A 131 10.36 5.09 4.68
N ILE A 132 9.23 5.12 3.98
CA ILE A 132 8.53 6.34 3.61
C ILE A 132 7.10 6.29 4.15
N VAL A 133 6.71 7.34 4.89
CA VAL A 133 5.36 7.52 5.41
C VAL A 133 4.43 7.98 4.30
N SER A 134 3.21 7.45 4.28
CA SER A 134 2.14 7.83 3.35
C SER A 134 0.77 7.71 4.03
N PHE A 135 -0.30 7.79 3.25
CA PHE A 135 -1.66 7.57 3.77
C PHE A 135 -2.06 6.08 3.85
N GLY A 136 -1.34 5.17 3.17
CA GLY A 136 -1.55 3.71 3.28
C GLY A 136 -1.76 3.01 1.94
N ALA A 137 -2.37 1.82 1.96
CA ALA A 137 -2.33 0.85 0.87
C ALA A 137 -2.71 1.39 -0.52
N ALA A 138 -3.78 2.20 -0.62
CA ALA A 138 -4.19 2.76 -1.91
C ALA A 138 -3.25 3.88 -2.37
N SER A 139 -2.86 4.79 -1.46
CA SER A 139 -1.84 5.81 -1.75
C SER A 139 -0.49 5.18 -2.09
N ASN A 140 -0.11 4.09 -1.41
CA ASN A 140 1.15 3.40 -1.68
C ASN A 140 1.23 2.85 -3.12
N LEU A 141 0.12 2.34 -3.64
CA LEU A 141 0.08 1.87 -5.04
C LEU A 141 0.13 3.05 -6.02
N ASP A 142 -0.51 4.18 -5.70
CA ASP A 142 -0.38 5.42 -6.49
C ASP A 142 1.07 5.92 -6.49
N ASP A 143 1.70 5.99 -5.32
CA ASP A 143 3.07 6.44 -5.16
C ASP A 143 4.05 5.53 -5.91
N LEU A 144 3.85 4.20 -5.86
CA LEU A 144 4.65 3.25 -6.63
C LEU A 144 4.53 3.48 -8.14
N LEU A 145 3.35 3.86 -8.61
CA LEU A 145 3.08 4.08 -10.03
C LEU A 145 3.61 5.41 -10.56
N TYR A 146 3.61 6.46 -9.75
CA TYR A 146 3.75 7.84 -10.23
C TYR A 146 4.78 8.69 -9.48
N LEU A 147 5.10 8.38 -8.21
CA LEU A 147 6.00 9.20 -7.42
C LEU A 147 7.47 8.78 -7.64
N ARG A 148 8.33 9.76 -7.88
CA ARG A 148 9.77 9.50 -8.00
C ARG A 148 10.35 9.11 -6.64
N GLY A 149 11.23 8.11 -6.63
CA GLY A 149 11.91 7.66 -5.40
C GLY A 149 11.21 6.52 -4.69
N ILE A 150 10.02 6.12 -5.12
CA ILE A 150 9.35 4.90 -4.65
C ILE A 150 9.69 3.74 -5.57
N ASP A 151 10.22 2.68 -5.00
CA ASP A 151 10.63 1.46 -5.70
C ASP A 151 9.84 0.24 -5.23
N VAL A 152 9.41 0.26 -3.96
CA VAL A 152 8.69 -0.81 -3.28
C VAL A 152 7.52 -0.21 -2.50
N ALA A 153 6.39 -0.90 -2.47
CA ALA A 153 5.20 -0.47 -1.74
C ALA A 153 4.59 -1.63 -0.95
N VAL A 154 4.16 -1.36 0.28
CA VAL A 154 3.27 -2.27 1.01
C VAL A 154 1.84 -1.88 0.68
N THR A 155 1.11 -2.77 0.00
CA THR A 155 -0.28 -2.55 -0.42
C THR A 155 -1.15 -3.76 -0.11
N GLN A 156 -2.33 -3.88 -0.71
CA GLN A 156 -3.29 -4.96 -0.46
C GLN A 156 -3.84 -5.54 -1.76
N SER A 157 -4.34 -6.78 -1.68
CA SER A 157 -4.90 -7.48 -2.84
C SER A 157 -6.13 -6.77 -3.44
N ASP A 158 -7.03 -6.26 -2.62
CA ASP A 158 -8.23 -5.55 -3.03
C ASP A 158 -7.95 -4.16 -3.63
N VAL A 159 -6.87 -3.49 -3.18
CA VAL A 159 -6.40 -2.22 -3.77
C VAL A 159 -6.03 -2.39 -5.23
N PHE A 160 -5.28 -3.44 -5.56
CA PHE A 160 -4.91 -3.72 -6.95
C PHE A 160 -6.13 -3.95 -7.83
N GLU A 161 -7.08 -4.73 -7.33
CA GLU A 161 -8.31 -4.99 -8.05
C GLU A 161 -9.14 -3.72 -8.26
N TYR A 162 -9.23 -2.86 -7.25
CA TYR A 162 -9.88 -1.55 -7.36
C TYR A 162 -9.21 -0.67 -8.44
N PHE A 163 -7.88 -0.63 -8.47
CA PHE A 163 -7.14 0.13 -9.48
C PHE A 163 -7.35 -0.44 -10.88
N ARG A 164 -7.48 -1.77 -11.00
CA ARG A 164 -7.70 -2.46 -12.27
C ARG A 164 -9.12 -2.26 -12.80
N THR A 165 -10.14 -2.41 -11.95
CA THR A 165 -11.54 -2.51 -12.37
C THR A 165 -12.30 -1.19 -12.24
N VAL A 166 -12.09 -0.42 -11.17
CA VAL A 166 -12.81 0.83 -10.88
C VAL A 166 -12.03 2.03 -11.41
N ARG A 167 -10.76 2.19 -11.03
CA ARG A 167 -9.90 3.27 -11.54
C ARG A 167 -9.47 3.05 -13.00
N LYS A 168 -9.56 1.81 -13.50
CA LYS A 168 -9.18 1.43 -14.87
C LYS A 168 -7.76 1.89 -15.22
N THR A 169 -6.83 1.72 -14.29
CA THR A 169 -5.43 2.12 -14.48
C THR A 169 -4.80 1.37 -15.65
N PRO A 170 -4.29 2.06 -16.68
CA PRO A 170 -3.81 1.40 -17.88
C PRO A 170 -2.61 0.49 -17.63
N ASN A 171 -2.64 -0.71 -18.20
CA ASN A 171 -1.53 -1.68 -18.15
C ASN A 171 -1.01 -2.01 -16.74
N LEU A 172 -1.87 -1.95 -15.71
CA LEU A 172 -1.47 -2.15 -14.31
C LEU A 172 -0.69 -3.46 -14.13
N ASN A 173 -1.19 -4.58 -14.67
CA ASN A 173 -0.56 -5.91 -14.57
C ASN A 173 0.83 -5.99 -15.23
N LYS A 174 1.15 -5.09 -16.17
CA LYS A 174 2.49 -5.00 -16.78
C LYS A 174 3.42 -4.08 -16.01
N ARG A 175 2.86 -3.14 -15.24
CA ARG A 175 3.61 -2.11 -14.53
C ARG A 175 3.97 -2.49 -13.11
N VAL A 176 3.16 -3.34 -12.46
CA VAL A 176 3.32 -3.72 -11.06
C VAL A 176 3.33 -5.23 -10.91
N SER A 177 4.25 -5.73 -10.11
CA SER A 177 4.33 -7.13 -9.68
C SER A 177 4.46 -7.22 -8.16
N TYR A 178 4.15 -8.37 -7.58
CA TYR A 178 4.40 -8.60 -6.16
C TYR A 178 5.69 -9.40 -5.94
N VAL A 179 6.36 -9.13 -4.84
CA VAL A 179 7.53 -9.89 -4.38
C VAL A 179 7.09 -11.06 -3.52
N ILE A 180 6.39 -10.76 -2.43
CA ILE A 180 5.82 -11.73 -1.49
C ILE A 180 4.42 -11.31 -1.07
N ARG A 181 3.60 -12.28 -0.70
CA ARG A 181 2.39 -12.07 0.06
C ARG A 181 2.77 -11.86 1.52
N LEU A 182 2.40 -10.72 2.07
CA LEU A 182 2.58 -10.37 3.47
C LEU A 182 1.42 -10.90 4.32
N PRO A 183 1.53 -10.86 5.65
CA PRO A 183 0.44 -11.23 6.53
C PRO A 183 -0.83 -10.43 6.27
N VAL A 184 -1.95 -11.01 6.65
CA VAL A 184 -3.26 -10.34 6.51
C VAL A 184 -3.38 -9.17 7.47
N SER A 185 -4.20 -8.20 7.07
CA SER A 185 -4.72 -7.14 7.93
C SER A 185 -6.17 -7.42 8.24
N GLU A 186 -6.53 -7.42 9.51
CA GLU A 186 -7.88 -7.67 9.98
C GLU A 186 -8.70 -6.39 9.98
N VAL A 187 -9.98 -6.51 9.68
CA VAL A 187 -10.94 -5.41 9.69
C VAL A 187 -11.51 -5.23 11.09
N HIS A 188 -11.00 -4.27 11.83
CA HIS A 188 -11.50 -3.92 13.15
C HIS A 188 -12.64 -2.90 13.00
N VAL A 189 -13.81 -3.21 13.51
CA VAL A 189 -14.92 -2.26 13.64
C VAL A 189 -15.11 -2.00 15.12
N LEU A 190 -14.55 -0.89 15.60
CA LEU A 190 -14.73 -0.41 16.96
C LEU A 190 -15.99 0.44 17.02
N ALA A 191 -16.95 0.03 17.82
CA ALA A 191 -18.26 0.64 17.93
C ALA A 191 -18.58 1.06 19.38
N ARG A 192 -19.58 1.91 19.54
CA ARG A 192 -20.15 2.27 20.82
C ARG A 192 -21.08 1.15 21.29
N ASP A 193 -21.33 1.07 22.59
CA ASP A 193 -22.15 0.02 23.23
C ASP A 193 -23.61 -0.03 22.71
N ASP A 194 -24.12 1.07 22.13
CA ASP A 194 -25.45 1.12 21.53
C ASP A 194 -25.52 0.49 20.12
N ILE A 195 -24.41 -0.01 19.58
CA ILE A 195 -24.29 -0.68 18.28
C ILE A 195 -23.94 -2.14 18.51
N ALA A 196 -24.91 -3.04 18.40
CA ALA A 196 -24.69 -4.46 18.67
C ALA A 196 -24.12 -5.25 17.48
N SER A 197 -24.42 -4.81 16.26
CA SER A 197 -24.03 -5.49 15.01
C SER A 197 -23.61 -4.50 13.93
N ILE A 198 -22.99 -5.02 12.87
CA ILE A 198 -22.58 -4.19 11.71
C ILE A 198 -23.81 -3.64 10.97
N GLU A 199 -24.95 -4.31 11.03
CA GLU A 199 -26.22 -3.91 10.43
C GLU A 199 -26.79 -2.64 11.11
N ASP A 200 -26.53 -2.44 12.40
CA ASP A 200 -26.98 -1.26 13.16
C ASP A 200 -26.27 0.03 12.73
N LEU A 201 -25.19 -0.11 11.96
CA LEU A 201 -24.47 1.02 11.36
C LEU A 201 -25.19 1.63 10.15
N ARG A 202 -26.29 1.04 9.69
CA ARG A 202 -27.07 1.58 8.58
C ARG A 202 -27.51 3.03 8.84
N GLY A 203 -27.11 3.94 7.94
CA GLY A 203 -27.39 5.37 8.05
C GLY A 203 -26.59 6.10 9.13
N LYS A 204 -25.74 5.42 9.90
CA LYS A 204 -24.91 6.03 10.95
C LYS A 204 -23.62 6.65 10.40
N LYS A 205 -23.03 7.56 11.18
CA LYS A 205 -21.70 8.12 10.89
C LYS A 205 -20.62 7.13 11.29
N VAL A 206 -19.88 6.64 10.30
CA VAL A 206 -18.78 5.69 10.47
C VAL A 206 -17.50 6.28 9.89
N ASN A 207 -16.43 6.28 10.67
CA ASN A 207 -15.13 6.71 10.18
C ASN A 207 -14.36 5.54 9.53
N LEU A 208 -13.97 5.71 8.29
CA LEU A 208 -13.18 4.72 7.55
C LEU A 208 -11.69 5.06 7.48
N GLY A 209 -11.22 6.02 8.30
CA GLY A 209 -9.83 6.47 8.29
C GLY A 209 -9.52 7.43 7.13
N PRO A 210 -8.29 7.96 7.06
CA PRO A 210 -7.88 8.91 6.03
C PRO A 210 -8.06 8.38 4.62
N ASP A 211 -8.37 9.26 3.67
CA ASP A 211 -8.43 8.89 2.26
C ASP A 211 -7.10 8.30 1.77
N GLY A 212 -7.17 7.30 0.90
CA GLY A 212 -5.99 6.57 0.43
C GLY A 212 -5.46 5.53 1.41
N SER A 213 -5.99 5.44 2.64
CA SER A 213 -5.62 4.39 3.59
C SER A 213 -6.24 3.03 3.21
N ALA A 214 -5.68 1.97 3.76
CA ALA A 214 -6.25 0.63 3.72
C ALA A 214 -7.68 0.61 4.27
N SER A 215 -7.88 1.27 5.41
CA SER A 215 -9.19 1.33 6.09
C SER A 215 -10.25 2.02 5.26
N SER A 216 -9.89 3.12 4.58
CA SER A 216 -10.83 3.88 3.75
C SER A 216 -11.33 3.06 2.57
N LEU A 217 -10.41 2.45 1.80
CA LEU A 217 -10.79 1.68 0.62
C LEU A 217 -11.47 0.35 0.98
N THR A 218 -10.83 -0.47 1.79
CA THR A 218 -11.37 -1.79 2.19
C THR A 218 -12.67 -1.65 2.96
N GLY A 219 -12.75 -0.69 3.89
CA GLY A 219 -13.99 -0.39 4.62
C GLY A 219 -15.14 -0.02 3.69
N SER A 220 -14.91 0.87 2.72
CA SER A 220 -15.93 1.24 1.71
C SER A 220 -16.39 0.04 0.90
N ILE A 221 -15.47 -0.82 0.45
CA ILE A 221 -15.80 -2.04 -0.31
C ILE A 221 -16.66 -2.99 0.56
N ILE A 222 -16.31 -3.16 1.84
CA ILE A 222 -17.04 -4.07 2.75
C ILE A 222 -18.46 -3.57 2.98
N PHE A 223 -18.67 -2.32 3.35
CA PHE A 223 -20.00 -1.75 3.54
C PHE A 223 -20.84 -1.79 2.26
N GLN A 224 -20.23 -1.52 1.11
CA GLN A 224 -20.89 -1.65 -0.19
C GLN A 224 -21.33 -3.10 -0.45
N ARG A 225 -20.47 -4.10 -0.24
CA ARG A 225 -20.77 -5.52 -0.47
C ARG A 225 -21.82 -6.06 0.50
N LEU A 226 -21.83 -5.58 1.74
CA LEU A 226 -22.87 -5.90 2.72
C LEU A 226 -24.22 -5.24 2.40
N GLY A 227 -24.22 -4.18 1.58
CA GLY A 227 -25.44 -3.42 1.29
C GLY A 227 -25.89 -2.55 2.48
N ILE A 228 -24.94 -2.11 3.30
CA ILE A 228 -25.16 -1.25 4.47
C ILE A 228 -24.72 0.18 4.12
N PRO A 229 -25.64 1.08 3.74
CA PRO A 229 -25.29 2.48 3.52
C PRO A 229 -24.93 3.16 4.84
N ILE A 230 -23.79 3.84 4.86
CA ILE A 230 -23.28 4.60 6.01
C ILE A 230 -23.04 6.06 5.62
N GLN A 231 -22.94 6.94 6.61
CA GLN A 231 -22.43 8.30 6.45
C GLN A 231 -20.91 8.25 6.69
N GLN A 232 -20.16 8.02 5.61
CA GLN A 232 -18.70 7.88 5.68
C GLN A 232 -18.03 9.17 6.10
N THR A 233 -17.05 9.08 7.00
CA THR A 233 -16.09 10.14 7.34
C THR A 233 -14.66 9.63 7.22
N ASN A 234 -13.70 10.55 7.01
CA ASN A 234 -12.31 10.20 6.73
C ASN A 234 -11.32 10.95 7.64
N PHE A 235 -11.66 11.08 8.93
CA PHE A 235 -10.77 11.67 9.93
C PHE A 235 -9.56 10.76 10.16
N ASN A 236 -8.45 11.35 10.60
CA ASN A 236 -7.31 10.58 11.12
C ASN A 236 -7.71 9.80 12.39
N ASN A 237 -6.87 8.82 12.76
CA ASN A 237 -7.21 7.89 13.84
C ASN A 237 -7.45 8.59 15.18
N GLU A 238 -6.65 9.59 15.54
CA GLU A 238 -6.77 10.34 16.80
C GLU A 238 -8.09 11.11 16.87
N THR A 239 -8.38 11.89 15.82
CA THR A 239 -9.63 12.64 15.72
C THR A 239 -10.84 11.72 15.70
N ALA A 240 -10.80 10.61 14.97
CA ALA A 240 -11.89 9.65 14.91
C ALA A 240 -12.16 9.01 16.27
N PHE A 241 -11.12 8.66 17.01
CA PHE A 241 -11.26 8.09 18.35
C PHE A 241 -11.87 9.09 19.34
N ALA A 242 -11.44 10.36 19.31
CA ALA A 242 -12.06 11.41 20.12
C ALA A 242 -13.56 11.59 19.79
N LYS A 243 -13.91 11.63 18.50
CA LYS A 243 -15.32 11.75 18.04
C LYS A 243 -16.18 10.53 18.35
N LEU A 244 -15.59 9.32 18.37
CA LEU A 244 -16.29 8.11 18.80
C LEU A 244 -16.65 8.19 20.29
N LYS A 245 -15.72 8.62 21.13
CA LYS A 245 -15.95 8.80 22.57
C LYS A 245 -17.03 9.85 22.89
N THR A 246 -17.11 10.93 22.12
CA THR A 246 -18.12 11.96 22.29
C THR A 246 -19.48 11.61 21.70
N GLY A 247 -19.58 10.49 20.96
CA GLY A 247 -20.83 10.07 20.31
C GLY A 247 -21.12 10.76 18.98
N GLU A 248 -20.18 11.56 18.45
CA GLU A 248 -20.32 12.15 17.11
C GLU A 248 -20.19 11.08 16.00
N LEU A 249 -19.43 10.03 16.25
CA LEU A 249 -19.34 8.83 15.43
C LEU A 249 -19.97 7.64 16.14
N SER A 250 -20.61 6.74 15.41
CA SER A 250 -21.14 5.47 15.92
C SER A 250 -20.11 4.34 15.91
N ALA A 251 -19.19 4.37 14.93
CA ALA A 251 -18.10 3.41 14.83
C ALA A 251 -16.90 4.01 14.08
N LEU A 252 -15.75 3.37 14.22
CA LEU A 252 -14.58 3.56 13.36
C LEU A 252 -14.07 2.21 12.85
N VAL A 253 -13.57 2.21 11.64
CA VAL A 253 -12.98 1.03 10.98
C VAL A 253 -11.47 1.20 10.89
N ARG A 254 -10.73 0.15 11.26
CA ARG A 254 -9.30 0.05 11.01
C ARG A 254 -8.98 -1.27 10.32
N VAL A 255 -8.28 -1.19 9.21
CA VAL A 255 -7.74 -2.35 8.49
C VAL A 255 -6.24 -2.39 8.75
N VAL A 256 -5.84 -3.23 9.66
CA VAL A 256 -4.49 -3.26 10.24
C VAL A 256 -4.22 -4.63 10.87
N GLY A 257 -2.95 -5.04 10.96
CA GLY A 257 -2.59 -6.31 11.63
C GLY A 257 -2.89 -6.29 13.13
N LYS A 258 -3.49 -7.36 13.62
CA LYS A 258 -3.78 -7.56 15.05
C LYS A 258 -2.55 -8.07 15.84
N PRO A 259 -2.44 -7.80 17.15
CA PRO A 259 -3.23 -6.86 17.92
C PRO A 259 -2.83 -5.41 17.63
N VAL A 260 -3.78 -4.48 17.77
CA VAL A 260 -3.56 -3.03 17.59
C VAL A 260 -3.30 -2.37 18.92
N ASP A 261 -2.11 -1.84 19.14
CA ASP A 261 -1.69 -1.24 20.42
C ASP A 261 -2.68 -0.18 20.94
N ALA A 262 -3.19 0.65 20.05
CA ALA A 262 -4.16 1.69 20.41
C ALA A 262 -5.49 1.12 20.91
N LEU A 263 -5.90 -0.06 20.41
CA LEU A 263 -7.13 -0.74 20.84
C LEU A 263 -6.89 -1.53 22.12
N VAL A 264 -5.75 -2.16 22.27
CA VAL A 264 -5.36 -2.87 23.52
C VAL A 264 -5.32 -1.93 24.73
N LYS A 265 -4.95 -0.67 24.51
CA LYS A 265 -4.85 0.37 25.56
C LYS A 265 -6.20 1.02 25.92
N ILE A 266 -7.29 0.65 25.26
CA ILE A 266 -8.61 1.15 25.63
C ILE A 266 -8.98 0.60 27.02
N PRO A 267 -9.33 1.48 27.99
CA PRO A 267 -9.66 1.01 29.33
C PRO A 267 -10.98 0.22 29.36
N PRO A 268 -11.15 -0.69 30.31
CA PRO A 268 -12.42 -1.38 30.51
C PRO A 268 -13.54 -0.37 30.81
N ASN A 269 -14.77 -0.72 30.48
CA ASN A 269 -15.96 0.14 30.67
C ASN A 269 -15.89 1.49 29.93
N SER A 270 -15.17 1.50 28.81
CA SER A 270 -15.03 2.72 27.97
C SER A 270 -16.28 3.08 27.17
N GLY A 271 -17.31 2.23 27.19
CA GLY A 271 -18.48 2.33 26.30
C GLY A 271 -18.16 1.97 24.84
N LEU A 272 -17.07 1.23 24.62
CA LEU A 272 -16.61 0.81 23.30
C LEU A 272 -16.34 -0.69 23.28
N HIS A 273 -16.66 -1.34 22.15
CA HIS A 273 -16.37 -2.75 21.93
C HIS A 273 -16.09 -3.04 20.44
N LEU A 274 -15.54 -4.21 20.16
CA LEU A 274 -15.38 -4.70 18.79
C LEU A 274 -16.64 -5.46 18.36
N ILE A 275 -17.15 -5.15 17.18
CA ILE A 275 -18.27 -5.89 16.58
C ILE A 275 -17.80 -6.79 15.45
N SER A 276 -18.50 -7.90 15.24
CA SER A 276 -18.22 -8.88 14.20
C SER A 276 -18.47 -8.31 12.81
N VAL A 277 -17.61 -8.70 11.86
CA VAL A 277 -17.84 -8.52 10.42
C VAL A 277 -17.95 -9.92 9.80
N PRO A 278 -19.17 -10.44 9.56
CA PRO A 278 -19.36 -11.82 9.16
C PRO A 278 -18.78 -12.08 7.77
N PHE A 279 -17.92 -13.11 7.65
CA PHE A 279 -17.41 -13.55 6.38
C PHE A 279 -18.49 -14.30 5.60
N SER A 280 -18.62 -13.99 4.33
CA SER A 280 -19.57 -14.65 3.43
C SER A 280 -18.96 -14.88 2.06
N LYS A 281 -19.63 -15.66 1.21
CA LYS A 281 -19.19 -15.90 -0.17
C LYS A 281 -18.95 -14.63 -0.98
N LYS A 282 -19.58 -13.50 -0.61
CA LYS A 282 -19.38 -12.19 -1.24
C LYS A 282 -17.94 -11.66 -1.09
N PHE A 283 -17.16 -12.23 -0.17
CA PHE A 283 -15.80 -11.77 0.16
C PHE A 283 -14.71 -12.73 -0.30
N SER A 284 -15.07 -13.93 -0.83
CA SER A 284 -14.10 -15.00 -1.13
C SER A 284 -13.10 -14.70 -2.25
N ASP A 285 -13.26 -13.60 -2.98
CA ASP A 285 -12.39 -13.25 -4.12
C ASP A 285 -10.98 -12.83 -3.66
N TYR A 286 -10.91 -11.94 -2.63
CA TYR A 286 -9.66 -11.33 -2.17
C TYR A 286 -9.47 -11.39 -0.66
N TYR A 287 -10.54 -11.71 0.08
CA TYR A 287 -10.55 -11.67 1.53
C TYR A 287 -10.52 -13.09 2.09
N THR A 288 -10.10 -13.19 3.33
CA THR A 288 -10.12 -14.43 4.11
C THR A 288 -10.89 -14.22 5.41
N LEU A 289 -11.33 -15.31 6.02
CA LEU A 289 -11.83 -15.27 7.39
C LEU A 289 -10.71 -14.82 8.32
N GLY A 290 -11.03 -13.91 9.21
CA GLY A 290 -10.23 -13.50 10.36
C GLY A 290 -11.05 -13.64 11.63
N GLU A 291 -10.42 -13.55 12.77
CA GLU A 291 -11.05 -13.61 14.08
C GLU A 291 -10.35 -12.70 15.08
N PHE A 292 -11.05 -12.28 16.11
CA PHE A 292 -10.49 -11.62 17.30
C PHE A 292 -10.85 -12.42 18.54
N SER A 293 -9.90 -12.49 19.48
CA SER A 293 -10.08 -13.14 20.76
C SER A 293 -9.96 -12.16 21.92
N SER A 294 -10.59 -12.51 23.05
CA SER A 294 -10.44 -11.75 24.28
C SER A 294 -9.01 -11.75 24.84
N GLN A 295 -8.16 -12.67 24.40
CA GLN A 295 -6.72 -12.65 24.73
C GLN A 295 -5.99 -11.51 24.04
N GLU A 296 -6.39 -11.17 22.81
CA GLU A 296 -5.83 -10.05 22.04
C GLU A 296 -6.41 -8.70 22.48
N TYR A 297 -7.70 -8.67 22.84
CA TYR A 297 -8.44 -7.45 23.19
C TYR A 297 -9.27 -7.64 24.47
N PRO A 298 -8.62 -7.78 25.65
CA PRO A 298 -9.30 -8.17 26.88
C PRO A 298 -10.29 -7.14 27.43
N THR A 299 -10.22 -5.89 26.98
CA THR A 299 -11.13 -4.79 27.39
C THR A 299 -12.25 -4.53 26.41
N LEU A 300 -12.17 -5.09 25.20
CA LEU A 300 -13.11 -4.86 24.10
C LEU A 300 -13.95 -6.10 23.77
N LEU A 301 -13.59 -7.26 24.32
CA LEU A 301 -14.30 -8.53 24.20
C LEU A 301 -14.48 -9.13 25.58
N SER A 302 -15.62 -9.81 25.82
CA SER A 302 -15.88 -10.53 27.05
C SER A 302 -14.91 -11.69 27.24
N PRO A 303 -14.56 -12.10 28.47
CA PRO A 303 -13.68 -13.21 28.74
C PRO A 303 -14.13 -14.50 27.99
N GLY A 304 -13.22 -15.12 27.25
CA GLY A 304 -13.49 -16.30 26.42
C GLY A 304 -14.23 -16.01 25.10
N GLN A 305 -14.61 -14.77 24.82
CA GLN A 305 -15.29 -14.40 23.59
C GLN A 305 -14.32 -14.43 22.40
N GLN A 306 -14.80 -14.96 21.29
CA GLN A 306 -14.22 -14.83 19.95
C GLN A 306 -15.27 -14.25 19.02
N ILE A 307 -14.85 -13.40 18.09
CA ILE A 307 -15.71 -12.85 17.07
C ILE A 307 -15.05 -12.96 15.70
N ASP A 308 -15.86 -13.24 14.68
CA ASP A 308 -15.41 -13.29 13.29
C ASP A 308 -15.17 -11.88 12.75
N THR A 309 -14.19 -11.79 11.86
CA THR A 309 -13.97 -10.61 11.05
C THR A 309 -13.49 -11.01 9.64
N ILE A 310 -13.31 -10.02 8.80
CA ILE A 310 -12.73 -10.17 7.46
C ILE A 310 -11.27 -9.76 7.54
N ALA A 311 -10.41 -10.51 6.87
CA ALA A 311 -8.99 -10.20 6.73
C ALA A 311 -8.60 -10.07 5.25
N VAL A 312 -7.73 -9.11 4.94
CA VAL A 312 -7.23 -8.85 3.60
C VAL A 312 -5.73 -9.09 3.53
N PRO A 313 -5.24 -9.88 2.56
CA PRO A 313 -3.81 -10.09 2.38
C PRO A 313 -3.08 -8.81 2.01
N ALA A 314 -2.04 -8.46 2.75
CA ALA A 314 -1.10 -7.45 2.35
C ALA A 314 -0.10 -8.01 1.32
N VAL A 315 0.51 -7.13 0.56
CA VAL A 315 1.37 -7.46 -0.57
C VAL A 315 2.57 -6.51 -0.60
N LEU A 316 3.76 -7.06 -0.71
CA LEU A 316 4.96 -6.29 -1.02
C LEU A 316 5.08 -6.17 -2.53
N ALA A 317 4.79 -4.99 -3.08
CA ALA A 317 4.72 -4.72 -4.50
C ALA A 317 5.93 -3.92 -4.99
N VAL A 318 6.29 -4.11 -6.25
CA VAL A 318 7.36 -3.40 -6.95
C VAL A 318 6.88 -2.94 -8.32
N PHE A 319 7.47 -1.86 -8.83
CA PHE A 319 7.26 -1.48 -10.22
C PHE A 319 8.13 -2.35 -11.14
N ASN A 320 7.56 -2.81 -12.26
CA ASN A 320 8.26 -3.60 -13.27
C ASN A 320 9.15 -2.71 -14.15
N TRP A 321 10.32 -2.35 -13.64
CA TRP A 321 11.32 -1.63 -14.40
C TRP A 321 11.90 -2.52 -15.50
N ASP A 322 12.30 -1.91 -16.62
CA ASP A 322 13.08 -2.58 -17.65
C ASP A 322 14.38 -3.12 -17.03
N PRO A 323 14.78 -4.39 -17.30
CA PRO A 323 15.98 -5.02 -16.75
C PRO A 323 17.30 -4.23 -16.97
N ASN A 324 17.35 -3.41 -18.01
CA ASN A 324 18.51 -2.57 -18.33
C ASN A 324 18.57 -1.27 -17.52
N LYS A 325 17.58 -0.98 -16.70
CA LYS A 325 17.54 0.26 -15.89
C LYS A 325 18.16 0.08 -14.51
N ASP A 326 18.79 1.16 -14.02
CA ASP A 326 19.39 1.19 -12.68
C ASP A 326 18.37 0.87 -11.56
N ARG A 327 17.13 1.32 -11.74
CA ARG A 327 16.07 1.03 -10.78
C ARG A 327 15.72 -0.47 -10.69
N TYR A 328 15.75 -1.20 -11.83
CA TYR A 328 15.59 -2.65 -11.80
C TYR A 328 16.72 -3.31 -11.00
N ARG A 329 17.97 -2.91 -11.20
CA ARG A 329 19.13 -3.47 -10.48
C ARG A 329 19.01 -3.26 -8.97
N ARG A 330 18.52 -2.09 -8.53
CA ARG A 330 18.28 -1.80 -7.11
C ARG A 330 17.18 -2.68 -6.52
N VAL A 331 16.04 -2.76 -7.21
CA VAL A 331 14.92 -3.61 -6.78
C VAL A 331 15.35 -5.09 -6.77
N ARG A 332 16.10 -5.55 -7.78
CA ARG A 332 16.66 -6.90 -7.82
C ARG A 332 17.49 -7.19 -6.57
N ARG A 333 18.44 -6.31 -6.24
CA ARG A 333 19.28 -6.47 -5.04
C ARG A 333 18.47 -6.46 -3.76
N PHE A 334 17.48 -5.59 -3.65
CA PHE A 334 16.56 -5.59 -2.51
C PHE A 334 15.85 -6.95 -2.36
N VAL A 335 15.32 -7.50 -3.44
CA VAL A 335 14.62 -8.79 -3.41
C VAL A 335 15.59 -9.93 -3.07
N GLU A 336 16.76 -9.98 -3.67
CA GLU A 336 17.78 -10.98 -3.33
C GLU A 336 18.14 -10.93 -1.84
N ARG A 337 18.41 -9.72 -1.29
CA ARG A 337 18.71 -9.53 0.13
C ARG A 337 17.54 -9.92 1.04
N LEU A 338 16.30 -9.67 0.64
CA LEU A 338 15.11 -10.09 1.39
C LEU A 338 15.09 -11.60 1.57
N PHE A 339 15.28 -12.36 0.49
CA PHE A 339 15.26 -13.82 0.55
C PHE A 339 16.48 -14.39 1.26
N ASP A 340 17.67 -13.86 1.03
CA ASP A 340 18.91 -14.31 1.67
C ASP A 340 18.93 -14.05 3.19
N ASN A 341 18.23 -13.02 3.66
CA ASN A 341 18.16 -12.66 5.09
C ASN A 341 16.79 -13.02 5.73
N TRP A 342 15.99 -13.86 5.08
CA TRP A 342 14.63 -14.16 5.54
C TRP A 342 14.56 -14.64 6.99
N SER A 343 15.53 -15.42 7.45
CA SER A 343 15.58 -15.92 8.83
C SER A 343 15.60 -14.83 9.89
N LYS A 344 16.15 -13.64 9.60
CA LYS A 344 16.16 -12.53 10.55
C LYS A 344 14.76 -12.10 10.95
N PHE A 345 13.80 -12.11 10.02
CA PHE A 345 12.42 -11.70 10.28
C PHE A 345 11.64 -12.67 11.16
N GLN A 346 12.15 -13.89 11.36
CA GLN A 346 11.50 -14.93 12.13
C GLN A 346 11.75 -14.80 13.64
N GLU A 347 12.69 -13.92 14.05
CA GLU A 347 13.14 -13.75 15.43
C GLU A 347 12.84 -12.35 15.97
N PRO A 348 12.69 -12.17 17.29
CA PRO A 348 12.63 -10.85 17.89
C PRO A 348 13.86 -10.01 17.52
N PRO A 349 13.73 -8.67 17.37
CA PRO A 349 12.60 -7.82 17.74
C PRO A 349 11.56 -7.59 16.62
N PHE A 350 11.61 -8.37 15.53
CA PHE A 350 10.71 -8.22 14.40
C PHE A 350 9.26 -8.58 14.75
N HIS A 351 8.32 -8.02 14.00
CA HIS A 351 6.90 -8.24 14.22
C HIS A 351 6.54 -9.73 14.11
N PRO A 352 5.81 -10.32 15.09
CA PRO A 352 5.49 -11.75 15.08
C PRO A 352 4.81 -12.25 13.80
N LYS A 353 4.02 -11.40 13.15
CA LYS A 353 3.35 -11.71 11.87
C LYS A 353 4.30 -12.08 10.71
N TRP A 354 5.59 -11.77 10.78
CA TRP A 354 6.54 -12.27 9.78
C TRP A 354 6.63 -13.79 9.75
N ARG A 355 6.34 -14.46 10.88
CA ARG A 355 6.31 -15.91 10.99
C ARG A 355 5.17 -16.54 10.19
N ASP A 356 4.10 -15.79 9.95
CA ASP A 356 2.93 -16.23 9.20
C ASP A 356 3.13 -16.14 7.67
N VAL A 357 4.27 -15.59 7.21
CA VAL A 357 4.55 -15.41 5.80
C VAL A 357 5.01 -16.69 5.15
N ASN A 358 4.24 -17.19 4.20
CA ASN A 358 4.68 -18.20 3.26
C ASN A 358 5.23 -17.53 1.99
N LEU A 359 6.55 -17.58 1.80
CA LEU A 359 7.24 -16.98 0.65
C LEU A 359 6.70 -17.48 -0.70
N ALA A 360 6.25 -18.75 -0.77
CA ALA A 360 5.70 -19.35 -1.98
C ALA A 360 4.23 -18.98 -2.24
N ALA A 361 3.54 -18.36 -1.27
CA ALA A 361 2.13 -18.03 -1.40
C ALA A 361 1.86 -17.11 -2.60
N THR A 362 0.83 -17.44 -3.37
CA THR A 362 0.39 -16.65 -4.53
C THR A 362 -0.59 -15.57 -4.12
N VAL A 363 -0.69 -14.54 -4.95
CA VAL A 363 -1.69 -13.46 -4.82
C VAL A 363 -2.58 -13.48 -6.06
N PRO A 364 -3.88 -13.80 -5.93
CA PRO A 364 -4.79 -13.87 -7.06
C PRO A 364 -4.82 -12.57 -7.87
N GLY A 365 -4.74 -12.70 -9.19
CA GLY A 365 -4.79 -11.56 -10.11
C GLY A 365 -3.49 -10.76 -10.26
N TRP A 366 -2.45 -11.07 -9.48
CA TRP A 366 -1.13 -10.44 -9.57
C TRP A 366 -0.10 -11.35 -10.23
N THR A 367 0.89 -10.74 -10.88
CA THR A 367 2.07 -11.45 -11.38
C THR A 367 3.20 -11.32 -10.35
N ARG A 368 3.88 -12.43 -10.04
CA ARG A 368 5.06 -12.39 -9.19
C ARG A 368 6.22 -11.74 -9.94
N PHE A 369 7.02 -10.96 -9.23
CA PHE A 369 8.25 -10.37 -9.79
C PHE A 369 9.25 -11.47 -10.14
N SER A 370 9.85 -11.41 -11.33
CA SER A 370 10.69 -12.48 -11.86
C SER A 370 11.85 -12.87 -10.94
N VAL A 371 12.47 -11.87 -10.30
CA VAL A 371 13.56 -12.11 -9.34
C VAL A 371 13.08 -12.87 -8.11
N ALA A 372 11.88 -12.59 -7.62
CA ALA A 372 11.31 -13.34 -6.49
C ALA A 372 11.05 -14.81 -6.88
N GLU A 373 10.63 -15.07 -8.12
CA GLU A 373 10.47 -16.41 -8.64
C GLU A 373 11.83 -17.14 -8.76
N GLU A 374 12.86 -16.46 -9.28
CA GLU A 374 14.24 -16.98 -9.32
C GLU A 374 14.74 -17.36 -7.90
N MET A 375 14.45 -16.52 -6.90
CA MET A 375 14.86 -16.77 -5.52
C MET A 375 14.13 -17.97 -4.89
N LEU A 376 12.82 -18.13 -5.15
CA LEU A 376 12.07 -19.31 -4.71
C LEU A 376 12.63 -20.59 -5.31
N GLN A 377 12.96 -20.58 -6.61
CA GLN A 377 13.57 -21.74 -7.26
C GLN A 377 14.94 -22.07 -6.66
N ARG A 378 15.74 -21.04 -6.32
CA ARG A 378 17.03 -21.21 -5.63
C ARG A 378 16.88 -21.84 -4.27
N LEU A 379 15.90 -21.38 -3.46
CA LEU A 379 15.60 -21.98 -2.15
C LEU A 379 15.16 -23.43 -2.28
N ALA A 380 14.21 -23.74 -3.17
CA ALA A 380 13.76 -25.11 -3.41
C ALA A 380 14.90 -26.05 -3.83
N LYS A 381 15.80 -25.56 -4.70
CA LYS A 381 16.99 -26.33 -5.11
C LYS A 381 17.95 -26.57 -3.94
N LYS A 382 18.17 -25.56 -3.08
CA LYS A 382 19.00 -25.67 -1.88
C LYS A 382 18.42 -26.69 -0.91
N ASP A 383 17.11 -26.68 -0.69
CA ASP A 383 16.43 -27.64 0.19
C ASP A 383 16.54 -29.07 -0.33
N LEU A 384 16.35 -29.28 -1.63
CA LEU A 384 16.54 -30.58 -2.27
C LEU A 384 17.98 -31.11 -2.09
N THR A 385 18.96 -30.22 -2.32
CA THR A 385 20.38 -30.56 -2.13
C THR A 385 20.68 -30.89 -0.66
N SER A 386 20.14 -30.13 0.28
CA SER A 386 20.28 -30.38 1.72
C SER A 386 19.65 -31.71 2.14
N GLN A 387 18.45 -32.03 1.61
CA GLN A 387 17.81 -33.34 1.87
C GLN A 387 18.61 -34.49 1.28
N GLN A 388 19.19 -34.34 0.10
CA GLN A 388 20.05 -35.36 -0.50
C GLN A 388 21.35 -35.54 0.30
N ALA A 389 21.96 -34.46 0.79
CA ALA A 389 23.10 -34.52 1.69
C ALA A 389 22.74 -35.22 2.99
N LEU A 390 21.61 -34.87 3.62
CA LEU A 390 21.12 -35.50 4.83
C LEU A 390 20.89 -37.01 4.66
N LYS A 391 20.32 -37.42 3.51
CA LYS A 391 20.14 -38.87 3.20
C LYS A 391 21.49 -39.57 3.03
N ARG A 392 22.48 -38.97 2.39
CA ARG A 392 23.84 -39.53 2.24
C ARG A 392 24.53 -39.65 3.59
N ASP A 393 24.49 -38.59 4.40
CA ASP A 393 25.09 -38.58 5.74
C ASP A 393 24.46 -39.65 6.63
N PHE A 394 23.14 -39.82 6.56
CA PHE A 394 22.42 -40.84 7.28
C PHE A 394 22.79 -42.25 6.82
N ALA A 395 22.93 -42.47 5.51
CA ALA A 395 23.41 -43.76 4.97
C ALA A 395 24.83 -44.09 5.48
N THR A 396 25.73 -43.13 5.46
CA THR A 396 27.10 -43.27 5.98
C THR A 396 27.10 -43.60 7.49
N PHE A 397 26.25 -42.89 8.25
CA PHE A 397 26.10 -43.20 9.69
C PHE A 397 25.59 -44.63 9.95
N LEU A 398 24.63 -45.12 9.14
CA LEU A 398 24.12 -46.47 9.22
C LEU A 398 25.19 -47.52 8.95
N ASP A 399 26.01 -47.30 7.90
CA ASP A 399 27.12 -48.18 7.54
C ASP A 399 28.17 -48.25 8.66
N GLN A 400 28.48 -47.11 9.29
CA GLN A 400 29.43 -47.04 10.42
C GLN A 400 28.86 -47.64 11.71
N SER A 401 27.55 -47.55 11.94
CA SER A 401 26.91 -48.04 13.15
C SER A 401 26.59 -49.55 13.12
N GLY A 402 26.77 -50.20 11.98
CA GLY A 402 26.50 -51.65 11.81
C GLY A 402 25.02 -52.00 11.92
N SER A 403 24.12 -51.02 11.81
CA SER A 403 22.68 -51.21 12.03
C SER A 403 21.96 -51.70 10.77
N ASP A 404 21.31 -52.83 10.79
CA ASP A 404 20.37 -53.27 9.73
C ASP A 404 19.05 -52.51 9.88
N ALA A 405 18.95 -51.35 9.27
CA ALA A 405 17.80 -50.43 9.38
C ALA A 405 16.44 -51.03 8.96
N ARG A 406 16.44 -52.18 8.29
CA ARG A 406 15.22 -52.85 7.82
C ARG A 406 14.48 -53.61 8.91
N ARG A 407 15.11 -53.84 10.05
CA ARG A 407 14.55 -54.62 11.17
C ARG A 407 14.20 -53.81 12.41
N LEU A 408 14.34 -52.47 12.33
CA LEU A 408 14.14 -51.58 13.47
C LEU A 408 12.64 -51.27 13.68
N THR A 409 12.23 -51.30 14.93
CA THR A 409 10.93 -50.72 15.38
C THR A 409 10.91 -49.21 15.22
N ASP A 410 9.72 -48.61 15.25
CA ASP A 410 9.61 -47.12 15.12
C ASP A 410 10.33 -46.40 16.25
N ALA A 411 10.33 -46.91 17.47
CA ALA A 411 11.08 -46.33 18.60
C ALA A 411 12.60 -46.42 18.40
N GLU A 412 13.11 -47.50 17.83
CA GLU A 412 14.52 -47.69 17.51
C GLU A 412 14.94 -46.76 16.35
N ARG A 413 14.09 -46.56 15.34
CA ARG A 413 14.33 -45.58 14.26
C ARG A 413 14.41 -44.15 14.79
N GLU A 414 13.53 -43.75 15.70
CA GLU A 414 13.55 -42.46 16.33
C GLU A 414 14.83 -42.22 17.14
N ASN A 415 15.25 -43.23 17.94
CA ASN A 415 16.51 -43.16 18.66
C ASN A 415 17.72 -43.10 17.73
N LEU A 416 17.71 -43.87 16.65
CA LEU A 416 18.78 -43.89 15.66
C LEU A 416 18.87 -42.53 14.92
N PHE A 417 17.73 -41.93 14.56
CA PHE A 417 17.68 -40.62 13.95
C PHE A 417 18.22 -39.54 14.91
N ARG A 418 17.87 -39.59 16.19
CA ARG A 418 18.42 -38.70 17.22
C ARG A 418 19.93 -38.83 17.35
N ASN A 419 20.45 -40.03 17.38
CA ASN A 419 21.88 -40.32 17.42
C ASN A 419 22.60 -39.83 16.16
N PHE A 420 21.98 -39.99 14.99
CA PHE A 420 22.48 -39.44 13.74
C PHE A 420 22.56 -37.90 13.78
N MET A 421 21.55 -37.21 14.30
CA MET A 421 21.59 -35.76 14.42
C MET A 421 22.71 -35.29 15.33
N LEU A 422 22.98 -35.96 16.44
CA LEU A 422 24.10 -35.70 17.34
C LEU A 422 25.45 -35.95 16.64
N TRP A 423 25.59 -37.08 15.95
CA TRP A 423 26.77 -37.42 15.18
C TRP A 423 27.05 -36.37 14.11
N ARG A 424 26.04 -35.94 13.39
CA ARG A 424 26.14 -34.89 12.35
C ARG A 424 26.62 -33.56 12.92
N GLN A 425 26.06 -33.13 14.09
CA GLN A 425 26.53 -31.91 14.77
C GLN A 425 28.01 -31.94 15.10
N ALA A 426 28.52 -33.09 15.51
CA ALA A 426 29.92 -33.27 15.83
C ALA A 426 30.86 -33.20 14.58
N HIS A 427 30.36 -33.65 13.40
CA HIS A 427 31.16 -33.77 12.15
C HIS A 427 30.92 -32.59 11.16
N THR A 428 30.01 -31.65 11.42
CA THR A 428 29.81 -30.46 10.60
C THR A 428 30.66 -29.26 11.07
N ASN A 429 31.39 -29.40 12.14
CA ASN A 429 32.32 -28.38 12.68
C ASN A 429 33.80 -28.65 12.33
N GLU A 430 34.06 -29.64 11.51
CA GLU A 430 35.36 -29.88 10.82
C GLU A 430 35.24 -29.42 9.35
#